data_e8ea0c7c90aaa19f1123f6e7895a111a
#
_entry.id   e8ea0c7c90aaa19f1123f6e7895a111a
#
_cell.length_a   1.000
_cell.length_b   1.000
_cell.length_c   1.000
_cell.angle_alpha   90.00
_cell.angle_beta   90.00
_cell.angle_gamma   90.00
#
_symmetry.space_group_name_H-M   'P 1'
#
loop_
_entity.id
_entity.type
_entity.pdbx_description
1 polymer ?
#
loop_
_entity_poly.entity_id
_entity_poly.type
_entity_poly.pdbx_seq_one_letter_code
_entity_poly.pdbx_strand_id
1 'polypeptide(L)'
;MTPRLRLQPEAVGVGMTSQRVRDRLVQRLREGGANGGITDENVLNAVRVVPRHLFVDEALASRAYEDTALPIGHGQTISQPWVVARMTEAILAAQPKRVLEIGTGSGYQAAILAALGLEVYTVERIGELLRQARRRFRALGLNVRSKHDDGRVGWAEHGPYDAILVTAAAPALVEALLDQLAVGGVLVAPVGGASAQSLLRLAKRPDGSIEEQTLAPVVFVPLLAGTLD
;
A
#
# COMPACT_ATOMS: atom_id res chain seq x y z
N MET A 1 -5.39 16.80 6.21
CA MET A 1 -4.28 16.63 7.19
C MET A 1 -2.95 16.86 6.48
N THR A 2 -2.02 17.65 7.02
CA THR A 2 -0.68 17.79 6.42
C THR A 2 0.17 16.59 6.82
N PRO A 3 0.73 15.83 5.87
CA PRO A 3 1.56 14.67 6.20
C PRO A 3 2.73 15.05 7.08
N ARG A 4 2.93 14.34 8.20
CA ARG A 4 4.02 14.60 9.15
C ARG A 4 5.23 13.73 8.80
N LEU A 5 5.96 14.08 7.75
CA LEU A 5 7.27 13.48 7.44
C LEU A 5 8.40 14.46 7.78
N ARG A 6 9.35 13.99 8.58
CA ARG A 6 10.64 14.65 8.75
C ARG A 6 11.58 14.14 7.66
N LEU A 7 11.54 14.77 6.50
CA LEU A 7 12.47 14.45 5.43
C LEU A 7 13.84 15.06 5.74
N GLN A 8 14.87 14.21 5.77
CA GLN A 8 16.27 14.65 5.70
C GLN A 8 16.53 15.29 4.32
N PRO A 9 17.48 16.23 4.18
CA PRO A 9 17.79 16.86 2.89
C PRO A 9 18.02 15.87 1.74
N GLU A 10 18.66 14.72 2.05
CA GLU A 10 18.92 13.63 1.08
C GLU A 10 17.63 12.99 0.54
N ALA A 11 16.54 13.02 1.32
CA ALA A 11 15.23 12.49 0.91
C ALA A 11 14.51 13.41 -0.08
N VAL A 12 14.95 14.66 -0.23
CA VAL A 12 14.33 15.62 -1.17
C VAL A 12 14.59 15.22 -2.63
N GLY A 13 15.76 14.63 -2.89
CA GLY A 13 16.16 14.18 -4.22
C GLY A 13 16.56 15.32 -5.17
N VAL A 14 17.32 14.97 -6.21
CA VAL A 14 17.76 15.87 -7.28
C VAL A 14 17.51 15.24 -8.64
N GLY A 15 17.50 16.01 -9.73
CA GLY A 15 17.30 15.48 -11.08
C GLY A 15 15.99 14.68 -11.22
N MET A 16 16.10 13.41 -11.58
CA MET A 16 14.96 12.49 -11.79
C MET A 16 14.23 12.08 -10.50
N THR A 17 14.75 12.44 -9.33
CA THR A 17 14.09 12.22 -8.03
C THR A 17 13.61 13.52 -7.38
N SER A 18 13.74 14.65 -8.09
CA SER A 18 13.41 15.99 -7.61
C SER A 18 11.91 16.19 -7.36
N GLN A 19 11.60 17.26 -6.63
CA GLN A 19 10.21 17.67 -6.37
C GLN A 19 9.39 17.86 -7.67
N ARG A 20 10.00 18.42 -8.73
CA ARG A 20 9.32 18.61 -10.03
C ARG A 20 8.84 17.28 -10.64
N VAL A 21 9.63 16.22 -10.49
CA VAL A 21 9.26 14.89 -11.02
C VAL A 21 8.11 14.29 -10.20
N ARG A 22 8.12 14.49 -8.88
CA ARG A 22 7.01 14.10 -8.00
C ARG A 22 5.73 14.86 -8.34
N ASP A 23 5.82 16.17 -8.58
CA ASP A 23 4.66 16.99 -8.96
C ASP A 23 4.06 16.52 -10.30
N ARG A 24 4.91 16.13 -11.27
CA ARG A 24 4.44 15.55 -12.54
C ARG A 24 3.75 14.19 -12.34
N LEU A 25 4.26 13.35 -11.45
CA LEU A 25 3.57 12.10 -11.10
C LEU A 25 2.19 12.39 -10.51
N VAL A 26 2.10 13.27 -9.52
CA VAL A 26 0.83 13.67 -8.89
C VAL A 26 -0.16 14.21 -9.92
N GLN A 27 0.30 15.03 -10.87
CA GLN A 27 -0.56 15.54 -11.93
C GLN A 27 -1.10 14.40 -12.83
N ARG A 28 -0.25 13.43 -13.22
CA ARG A 28 -0.71 12.24 -13.98
C ARG A 28 -1.73 11.42 -13.20
N LEU A 29 -1.50 11.23 -11.89
CA LEU A 29 -2.45 10.48 -11.04
C LEU A 29 -3.80 11.20 -10.94
N ARG A 30 -3.81 12.54 -10.86
CA ARG A 30 -5.04 13.34 -10.86
C ARG A 30 -5.78 13.23 -12.18
N GLU A 31 -5.09 13.25 -13.30
CA GLU A 31 -5.67 13.10 -14.64
C GLU A 31 -6.16 11.68 -14.93
N GLY A 32 -5.44 10.67 -14.48
CA GLY A 32 -5.83 9.26 -14.34
C GLY A 32 -5.93 8.41 -15.59
N GLY A 33 -5.91 8.91 -16.76
CA GLY A 33 -6.02 8.10 -18.00
C GLY A 33 -7.23 7.14 -18.02
N ALA A 34 -7.05 5.96 -18.60
CA ALA A 34 -8.12 4.97 -18.78
C ALA A 34 -8.70 4.39 -17.47
N ASN A 35 -7.94 4.43 -16.39
CA ASN A 35 -8.34 3.85 -15.09
C ASN A 35 -9.04 4.85 -14.15
N GLY A 36 -9.24 6.10 -14.61
CA GLY A 36 -9.79 7.18 -13.79
C GLY A 36 -8.74 7.88 -12.90
N GLY A 37 -8.99 9.13 -12.60
CA GLY A 37 -8.12 9.97 -11.77
C GLY A 37 -8.30 9.72 -10.28
N ILE A 38 -7.24 10.06 -9.53
CA ILE A 38 -7.27 10.12 -8.07
C ILE A 38 -7.77 11.51 -7.66
N THR A 39 -8.81 11.57 -6.85
CA THR A 39 -9.50 12.80 -6.47
C THR A 39 -9.21 13.25 -5.05
N ASP A 40 -8.77 12.35 -4.17
CA ASP A 40 -8.43 12.68 -2.78
C ASP A 40 -7.08 13.41 -2.71
N GLU A 41 -7.14 14.71 -2.38
CA GLU A 41 -5.95 15.56 -2.26
C GLU A 41 -5.01 15.15 -1.12
N ASN A 42 -5.49 14.47 -0.07
CA ASN A 42 -4.61 13.94 0.98
C ASN A 42 -3.77 12.79 0.44
N VAL A 43 -4.37 11.90 -0.37
CA VAL A 43 -3.68 10.81 -1.05
C VAL A 43 -2.63 11.36 -2.00
N LEU A 44 -3.00 12.28 -2.88
CA LEU A 44 -2.10 12.93 -3.83
C LEU A 44 -0.92 13.61 -3.12
N ASN A 45 -1.19 14.30 -2.00
CA ASN A 45 -0.15 14.94 -1.21
C ASN A 45 0.75 13.92 -0.49
N ALA A 46 0.21 12.80 0.02
CA ALA A 46 1.01 11.72 0.59
C ALA A 46 1.97 11.12 -0.45
N VAL A 47 1.50 10.84 -1.66
CA VAL A 47 2.35 10.38 -2.79
C VAL A 47 3.41 11.42 -3.15
N ARG A 48 3.09 12.71 -3.10
CA ARG A 48 4.01 13.81 -3.38
C ARG A 48 5.15 13.89 -2.37
N VAL A 49 4.87 13.69 -1.07
CA VAL A 49 5.85 13.90 0.01
C VAL A 49 6.64 12.65 0.35
N VAL A 50 6.06 11.45 0.23
CA VAL A 50 6.79 10.19 0.50
C VAL A 50 7.80 9.93 -0.62
N PRO A 51 9.10 9.86 -0.34
CA PRO A 51 10.15 9.77 -1.35
C PRO A 51 10.26 8.36 -1.92
N ARG A 52 9.44 8.04 -2.93
CA ARG A 52 9.33 6.69 -3.51
C ARG A 52 10.68 6.11 -3.97
N HIS A 53 11.62 6.95 -4.43
CA HIS A 53 12.95 6.51 -4.87
C HIS A 53 13.78 5.87 -3.74
N LEU A 54 13.46 6.10 -2.46
CA LEU A 54 14.12 5.42 -1.33
C LEU A 54 13.56 4.00 -1.07
N PHE A 55 12.50 3.61 -1.78
CA PHE A 55 11.83 2.30 -1.64
C PHE A 55 12.15 1.34 -2.78
N VAL A 56 13.03 1.72 -3.70
CA VAL A 56 13.56 0.89 -4.79
C VAL A 56 15.08 0.78 -4.67
N ASP A 57 15.66 -0.11 -5.46
CA ASP A 57 17.12 -0.18 -5.61
C ASP A 57 17.66 1.14 -6.21
N GLU A 58 18.86 1.55 -5.83
CA GLU A 58 19.50 2.78 -6.30
C GLU A 58 19.57 2.83 -7.84
N ALA A 59 19.84 1.69 -8.49
CA ALA A 59 19.87 1.57 -9.95
C ALA A 59 18.52 1.91 -10.62
N LEU A 60 17.41 1.80 -9.87
CA LEU A 60 16.05 2.10 -10.34
C LEU A 60 15.52 3.46 -9.85
N ALA A 61 16.28 4.20 -9.05
CA ALA A 61 15.85 5.45 -8.44
C ALA A 61 15.36 6.49 -9.49
N SER A 62 15.98 6.55 -10.65
CA SER A 62 15.59 7.44 -11.75
C SER A 62 14.20 7.11 -12.34
N ARG A 63 13.77 5.86 -12.22
CA ARG A 63 12.48 5.35 -12.69
C ARG A 63 11.38 5.35 -11.63
N ALA A 64 11.73 5.66 -10.38
CA ALA A 64 10.81 5.55 -9.24
C ALA A 64 9.51 6.35 -9.40
N TYR A 65 9.52 7.39 -10.21
CA TYR A 65 8.37 8.27 -10.46
C TYR A 65 7.68 8.03 -11.81
N GLU A 66 8.03 6.95 -12.51
CA GLU A 66 7.20 6.38 -13.59
C GLU A 66 5.94 5.75 -12.97
N ASP A 67 4.79 5.85 -13.64
CA ASP A 67 3.56 5.20 -13.16
C ASP A 67 3.56 3.71 -13.56
N THR A 68 4.50 2.95 -13.01
CA THR A 68 4.70 1.53 -13.26
C THR A 68 5.18 0.81 -12.00
N ALA A 69 4.98 -0.52 -11.95
CA ALA A 69 5.59 -1.37 -10.94
C ALA A 69 7.08 -1.57 -11.23
N LEU A 70 7.91 -1.67 -10.18
CA LEU A 70 9.35 -1.91 -10.30
C LEU A 70 9.78 -3.07 -9.41
N PRO A 71 10.80 -3.85 -9.80
CA PRO A 71 11.29 -4.96 -8.98
C PRO A 71 11.96 -4.44 -7.68
N ILE A 72 11.79 -5.20 -6.59
CA ILE A 72 12.41 -4.95 -5.28
C ILE A 72 13.19 -6.17 -4.75
N GLY A 73 13.48 -7.14 -5.61
CA GLY A 73 14.11 -8.40 -5.24
C GLY A 73 13.11 -9.48 -4.84
N HIS A 74 13.58 -10.69 -4.64
CA HIS A 74 12.79 -11.87 -4.24
C HIS A 74 11.55 -12.16 -5.12
N GLY A 75 11.58 -11.78 -6.41
CA GLY A 75 10.44 -11.88 -7.32
C GLY A 75 9.27 -10.96 -6.96
N GLN A 76 9.49 -9.96 -6.10
CA GLN A 76 8.48 -9.00 -5.65
C GLN A 76 8.65 -7.64 -6.33
N THR A 77 7.60 -6.82 -6.27
CA THR A 77 7.58 -5.49 -6.86
C THR A 77 7.05 -4.44 -5.88
N ILE A 78 7.52 -3.21 -6.01
CA ILE A 78 6.78 -2.05 -5.52
C ILE A 78 5.63 -1.77 -6.49
N SER A 79 4.41 -1.67 -6.00
CA SER A 79 3.22 -1.46 -6.82
C SER A 79 3.29 -0.14 -7.61
N GLN A 80 2.63 -0.12 -8.77
CA GLN A 80 2.44 1.09 -9.58
C GLN A 80 1.87 2.24 -8.72
N PRO A 81 2.38 3.48 -8.85
CA PRO A 81 1.89 4.63 -8.08
C PRO A 81 0.38 4.84 -8.15
N TRP A 82 -0.23 4.70 -9.33
CA TRP A 82 -1.69 4.78 -9.46
C TRP A 82 -2.43 3.74 -8.61
N VAL A 83 -1.95 2.50 -8.59
CA VAL A 83 -2.56 1.42 -7.79
C VAL A 83 -2.45 1.73 -6.29
N VAL A 84 -1.27 2.17 -5.82
CA VAL A 84 -1.07 2.59 -4.42
C VAL A 84 -2.05 3.71 -4.04
N ALA A 85 -2.17 4.73 -4.88
CA ALA A 85 -3.06 5.85 -4.65
C ALA A 85 -4.54 5.42 -4.66
N ARG A 86 -4.95 4.58 -5.62
CA ARG A 86 -6.32 4.08 -5.73
C ARG A 86 -6.74 3.22 -4.55
N MET A 87 -5.87 2.30 -4.09
CA MET A 87 -6.12 1.49 -2.90
C MET A 87 -6.23 2.36 -1.65
N THR A 88 -5.36 3.36 -1.51
CA THR A 88 -5.39 4.30 -0.38
C THR A 88 -6.67 5.14 -0.39
N GLU A 89 -7.06 5.70 -1.54
CA GLU A 89 -8.30 6.46 -1.70
C GLU A 89 -9.54 5.62 -1.33
N ALA A 90 -9.56 4.35 -1.76
CA ALA A 90 -10.67 3.45 -1.52
C ALA A 90 -10.91 3.15 -0.04
N ILE A 91 -9.85 3.09 0.79
CA ILE A 91 -10.00 2.90 2.23
C ILE A 91 -10.29 4.21 2.96
N LEU A 92 -9.74 5.35 2.51
CA LEU A 92 -9.94 6.64 3.18
C LEU A 92 -11.40 7.09 3.16
N ALA A 93 -12.21 6.63 2.20
CA ALA A 93 -13.65 6.87 2.15
C ALA A 93 -14.39 6.37 3.41
N ALA A 94 -13.83 5.37 4.12
CA ALA A 94 -14.37 4.87 5.39
C ALA A 94 -13.78 5.60 6.63
N GLN A 95 -12.93 6.61 6.45
CA GLN A 95 -12.28 7.38 7.52
C GLN A 95 -11.55 6.50 8.57
N PRO A 96 -10.72 5.54 8.16
CA PRO A 96 -10.08 4.60 9.07
C PRO A 96 -9.10 5.31 9.99
N LYS A 97 -8.90 4.74 11.18
CA LYS A 97 -7.84 5.12 12.13
C LYS A 97 -6.75 4.06 12.15
N ARG A 98 -7.13 2.79 12.21
CA ARG A 98 -6.24 1.62 12.30
C ARG A 98 -6.32 0.80 11.04
N VAL A 99 -5.17 0.58 10.43
CA VAL A 99 -5.05 -0.13 9.13
C VAL A 99 -4.09 -1.30 9.24
N LEU A 100 -4.50 -2.46 8.71
CA LEU A 100 -3.62 -3.59 8.47
C LEU A 100 -3.25 -3.66 6.99
N GLU A 101 -1.96 -3.73 6.70
CA GLU A 101 -1.42 -4.03 5.38
C GLU A 101 -0.90 -5.47 5.35
N ILE A 102 -1.26 -6.22 4.32
CA ILE A 102 -0.72 -7.55 4.03
C ILE A 102 0.20 -7.44 2.82
N GLY A 103 1.50 -7.74 3.03
CA GLY A 103 2.55 -7.59 2.03
C GLY A 103 3.28 -6.25 2.17
N THR A 104 4.15 -6.12 3.18
CA THR A 104 4.96 -4.91 3.40
C THR A 104 5.84 -4.56 2.18
N GLY A 105 6.43 -5.58 1.55
CA GLY A 105 7.34 -5.41 0.42
C GLY A 105 8.46 -4.41 0.71
N SER A 106 8.54 -3.37 -0.12
CA SER A 106 9.49 -2.27 0.09
C SER A 106 9.16 -1.38 1.30
N GLY A 107 7.90 -1.39 1.77
CA GLY A 107 7.35 -0.50 2.79
C GLY A 107 6.70 0.77 2.24
N TYR A 108 6.58 0.94 0.92
CA TYR A 108 6.08 2.19 0.35
C TYR A 108 4.61 2.44 0.65
N GLN A 109 3.74 1.43 0.49
CA GLN A 109 2.31 1.56 0.81
C GLN A 109 2.11 1.86 2.31
N ALA A 110 2.80 1.15 3.21
CA ALA A 110 2.78 1.45 4.66
C ALA A 110 3.26 2.87 4.96
N ALA A 111 4.28 3.36 4.25
CA ALA A 111 4.78 4.73 4.41
C ALA A 111 3.75 5.78 3.99
N ILE A 112 3.01 5.56 2.90
CA ILE A 112 1.89 6.42 2.47
C ILE A 112 0.81 6.47 3.56
N LEU A 113 0.40 5.32 4.09
CA LEU A 113 -0.62 5.23 5.15
C LEU A 113 -0.17 5.95 6.44
N ALA A 114 1.09 5.74 6.85
CA ALA A 114 1.64 6.40 8.03
C ALA A 114 1.78 7.92 7.83
N ALA A 115 2.15 8.38 6.63
CA ALA A 115 2.20 9.80 6.29
C ALA A 115 0.84 10.49 6.37
N LEU A 116 -0.25 9.75 6.14
CA LEU A 116 -1.63 10.21 6.31
C LEU A 116 -2.06 10.25 7.79
N GLY A 117 -1.20 9.82 8.71
CA GLY A 117 -1.47 9.83 10.16
C GLY A 117 -2.27 8.64 10.66
N LEU A 118 -2.36 7.57 9.87
CA LEU A 118 -3.03 6.34 10.26
C LEU A 118 -2.14 5.50 11.20
N GLU A 119 -2.76 4.72 12.08
CA GLU A 119 -2.10 3.69 12.87
C GLU A 119 -1.90 2.45 11.99
N VAL A 120 -0.64 2.22 11.57
CA VAL A 120 -0.33 1.20 10.55
C VAL A 120 0.29 -0.04 11.18
N TYR A 121 -0.30 -1.18 10.85
CA TYR A 121 0.22 -2.53 11.07
C TYR A 121 0.50 -3.16 9.71
N THR A 122 1.62 -3.88 9.57
CA THR A 122 1.95 -4.53 8.31
C THR A 122 2.58 -5.90 8.54
N VAL A 123 2.21 -6.86 7.70
CA VAL A 123 2.70 -8.25 7.77
C VAL A 123 3.44 -8.58 6.48
N GLU A 124 4.65 -9.13 6.62
CA GLU A 124 5.50 -9.56 5.50
C GLU A 124 6.01 -10.97 5.73
N ARG A 125 5.88 -11.81 4.69
CA ARG A 125 6.35 -13.19 4.72
C ARG A 125 7.85 -13.35 4.41
N ILE A 126 8.48 -12.35 3.77
CA ILE A 126 9.89 -12.37 3.37
C ILE A 126 10.69 -11.54 4.36
N GLY A 127 11.45 -12.21 5.23
CA GLY A 127 12.20 -11.58 6.32
C GLY A 127 13.18 -10.51 5.86
N GLU A 128 13.87 -10.72 4.72
CA GLU A 128 14.82 -9.74 4.18
C GLU A 128 14.11 -8.45 3.73
N LEU A 129 12.96 -8.54 3.04
CA LEU A 129 12.17 -7.36 2.65
C LEU A 129 11.70 -6.59 3.88
N LEU A 130 11.21 -7.30 4.90
CA LEU A 130 10.77 -6.67 6.13
C LEU A 130 11.91 -5.95 6.87
N ARG A 131 13.12 -6.55 6.91
CA ARG A 131 14.31 -5.91 7.49
C ARG A 131 14.63 -4.59 6.77
N GLN A 132 14.55 -4.58 5.44
CA GLN A 132 14.77 -3.38 4.61
C GLN A 132 13.69 -2.32 4.85
N ALA A 133 12.41 -2.70 4.86
CA ALA A 133 11.29 -1.80 5.13
C ALA A 133 11.43 -1.14 6.52
N ARG A 134 11.77 -1.91 7.56
CA ARG A 134 12.03 -1.39 8.93
C ARG A 134 13.15 -0.36 8.97
N ARG A 135 14.23 -0.55 8.18
CA ARG A 135 15.32 0.46 8.09
C ARG A 135 14.80 1.77 7.48
N ARG A 136 13.99 1.68 6.41
CA ARG A 136 13.37 2.84 5.75
C ARG A 136 12.40 3.58 6.68
N PHE A 137 11.55 2.85 7.39
CA PHE A 137 10.62 3.45 8.37
C PHE A 137 11.37 4.26 9.44
N ARG A 138 12.43 3.68 10.01
CA ARG A 138 13.27 4.40 11.00
C ARG A 138 13.94 5.63 10.39
N ALA A 139 14.52 5.51 9.20
CA ALA A 139 15.19 6.64 8.54
C ALA A 139 14.24 7.79 8.22
N LEU A 140 12.96 7.48 7.92
CA LEU A 140 11.93 8.48 7.62
C LEU A 140 11.14 8.94 8.86
N GLY A 141 11.43 8.41 10.04
CA GLY A 141 10.71 8.74 11.28
C GLY A 141 9.25 8.27 11.27
N LEU A 142 8.93 7.21 10.52
CA LEU A 142 7.58 6.66 10.43
C LEU A 142 7.32 5.62 11.52
N ASN A 143 6.18 5.75 12.19
CA ASN A 143 5.73 4.77 13.19
C ASN A 143 4.84 3.72 12.51
N VAL A 144 5.45 2.59 12.12
CA VAL A 144 4.79 1.44 11.50
C VAL A 144 5.10 0.20 12.33
N ARG A 145 4.07 -0.48 12.82
CA ARG A 145 4.21 -1.78 13.49
C ARG A 145 4.26 -2.87 12.42
N SER A 146 5.25 -3.75 12.51
CA SER A 146 5.50 -4.74 11.46
C SER A 146 5.82 -6.11 12.02
N LYS A 147 5.27 -7.16 11.40
CA LYS A 147 5.40 -8.57 11.79
C LYS A 147 5.96 -9.40 10.63
N HIS A 148 6.90 -10.30 10.92
CA HIS A 148 7.33 -11.35 10.00
C HIS A 148 6.42 -12.54 10.21
N ASP A 149 5.48 -12.77 9.28
CA ASP A 149 4.50 -13.85 9.39
C ASP A 149 3.81 -14.12 8.04
N ASP A 150 3.01 -15.20 7.97
CA ASP A 150 2.10 -15.46 6.87
C ASP A 150 0.98 -14.41 6.82
N GLY A 151 0.95 -13.59 5.78
CA GLY A 151 -0.06 -12.56 5.61
C GLY A 151 -1.51 -13.06 5.50
N ARG A 152 -1.71 -14.33 5.15
CA ARG A 152 -3.04 -14.94 5.08
C ARG A 152 -3.68 -15.12 6.45
N VAL A 153 -2.86 -15.16 7.51
CA VAL A 153 -3.34 -15.22 8.90
C VAL A 153 -3.72 -13.83 9.43
N GLY A 154 -3.18 -12.77 8.82
CA GLY A 154 -3.35 -11.41 9.33
C GLY A 154 -2.60 -11.15 10.64
N TRP A 155 -3.16 -10.26 11.48
CA TRP A 155 -2.60 -9.94 12.79
C TRP A 155 -3.72 -9.67 13.81
N ALA A 156 -4.42 -10.74 14.21
CA ALA A 156 -5.65 -10.67 15.00
C ALA A 156 -5.47 -10.00 16.38
N GLU A 157 -4.27 -10.09 17.00
CA GLU A 157 -3.97 -9.50 18.32
C GLU A 157 -4.20 -7.98 18.38
N HIS A 158 -4.14 -7.30 17.24
CA HIS A 158 -4.31 -5.85 17.13
C HIS A 158 -5.61 -5.45 16.42
N GLY A 159 -6.43 -6.43 16.03
CA GLY A 159 -7.76 -6.19 15.46
C GLY A 159 -8.80 -5.76 16.51
N PRO A 160 -10.01 -5.43 16.06
CA PRO A 160 -10.41 -5.30 14.67
C PRO A 160 -9.79 -4.05 14.00
N TYR A 161 -9.66 -4.10 12.67
CA TYR A 161 -9.10 -3.01 11.86
C TYR A 161 -10.21 -2.24 11.14
N ASP A 162 -10.09 -0.92 11.08
CA ASP A 162 -11.03 -0.08 10.32
C ASP A 162 -10.83 -0.25 8.80
N ALA A 163 -9.59 -0.55 8.39
CA ALA A 163 -9.30 -0.92 7.01
C ALA A 163 -8.23 -2.01 6.92
N ILE A 164 -8.32 -2.84 5.87
CA ILE A 164 -7.32 -3.84 5.52
C ILE A 164 -6.94 -3.66 4.05
N LEU A 165 -5.64 -3.55 3.77
CA LEU A 165 -5.07 -3.51 2.43
C LEU A 165 -4.28 -4.78 2.15
N VAL A 166 -4.61 -5.49 1.08
CA VAL A 166 -3.86 -6.67 0.64
C VAL A 166 -3.10 -6.32 -0.64
N THR A 167 -1.78 -6.40 -0.61
CA THR A 167 -0.91 -5.98 -1.72
C THR A 167 -0.32 -7.16 -2.50
N ALA A 168 -0.97 -8.32 -2.40
CA ALA A 168 -0.69 -9.54 -3.15
C ALA A 168 -2.01 -10.22 -3.53
N ALA A 169 -2.09 -10.85 -4.70
CA ALA A 169 -3.33 -11.43 -5.21
C ALA A 169 -3.58 -12.84 -4.68
N ALA A 170 -4.82 -13.09 -4.29
CA ALA A 170 -5.31 -14.42 -3.95
C ALA A 170 -6.40 -14.87 -4.95
N PRO A 171 -6.56 -16.19 -5.22
CA PRO A 171 -7.63 -16.69 -6.08
C PRO A 171 -9.04 -16.36 -5.58
N ALA A 172 -9.18 -16.24 -4.26
CA ALA A 172 -10.41 -15.87 -3.56
C ALA A 172 -10.09 -15.01 -2.34
N LEU A 173 -11.11 -14.41 -1.75
CA LEU A 173 -11.00 -13.64 -0.52
C LEU A 173 -10.48 -14.53 0.63
N VAL A 174 -9.64 -13.97 1.49
CA VAL A 174 -9.11 -14.64 2.68
C VAL A 174 -10.03 -14.37 3.86
N GLU A 175 -10.81 -15.34 4.28
CA GLU A 175 -11.81 -15.21 5.36
C GLU A 175 -11.20 -14.68 6.66
N ALA A 176 -10.02 -15.18 7.06
CA ALA A 176 -9.33 -14.72 8.27
C ALA A 176 -9.06 -13.21 8.29
N LEU A 177 -8.96 -12.55 7.14
CA LEU A 177 -8.81 -11.10 7.05
C LEU A 177 -10.17 -10.39 7.18
N LEU A 178 -11.26 -10.97 6.65
CA LEU A 178 -12.62 -10.44 6.83
C LEU A 178 -13.07 -10.53 8.29
N ASP A 179 -12.66 -11.58 9.02
CA ASP A 179 -12.94 -11.72 10.46
C ASP A 179 -12.28 -10.63 11.30
N GLN A 180 -11.11 -10.15 10.86
CA GLN A 180 -10.36 -9.08 11.51
C GLN A 180 -10.81 -7.67 11.10
N LEU A 181 -11.76 -7.55 10.16
CA LEU A 181 -12.32 -6.28 9.73
C LEU A 181 -13.43 -5.81 10.69
N ALA A 182 -13.34 -4.59 11.16
CA ALA A 182 -14.35 -3.96 11.98
C ALA A 182 -15.69 -3.84 11.24
N VAL A 183 -16.79 -3.79 11.97
CA VAL A 183 -18.08 -3.37 11.41
C VAL A 183 -17.98 -1.93 10.92
N GLY A 184 -18.42 -1.67 9.70
CA GLY A 184 -18.22 -0.39 9.01
C GLY A 184 -16.84 -0.25 8.35
N GLY A 185 -15.95 -1.24 8.55
CA GLY A 185 -14.61 -1.25 7.96
C GLY A 185 -14.60 -1.67 6.50
N VAL A 186 -13.45 -1.44 5.85
CA VAL A 186 -13.24 -1.68 4.42
C VAL A 186 -11.99 -2.52 4.17
N LEU A 187 -12.11 -3.57 3.38
CA LEU A 187 -10.98 -4.35 2.87
C LEU A 187 -10.80 -4.07 1.37
N VAL A 188 -9.57 -3.81 0.95
CA VAL A 188 -9.21 -3.66 -0.46
C VAL A 188 -8.16 -4.70 -0.82
N ALA A 189 -8.45 -5.53 -1.80
CA ALA A 189 -7.61 -6.65 -2.21
C ALA A 189 -7.67 -6.91 -3.71
N PRO A 190 -6.56 -7.32 -4.34
CA PRO A 190 -6.58 -7.93 -5.67
C PRO A 190 -7.04 -9.39 -5.55
N VAL A 191 -8.08 -9.75 -6.29
CA VAL A 191 -8.64 -11.11 -6.32
C VAL A 191 -8.66 -11.62 -7.75
N GLY A 192 -8.23 -12.85 -7.94
CA GLY A 192 -8.19 -13.52 -9.23
C GLY A 192 -6.95 -14.39 -9.42
N GLY A 193 -6.90 -15.08 -10.56
CA GLY A 193 -5.80 -15.94 -10.96
C GLY A 193 -4.70 -15.21 -11.71
N ALA A 194 -3.75 -15.96 -12.25
CA ALA A 194 -2.61 -15.41 -13.00
C ALA A 194 -3.01 -14.65 -14.28
N SER A 195 -4.14 -15.00 -14.90
CA SER A 195 -4.59 -14.42 -16.17
C SER A 195 -5.45 -13.17 -16.03
N ALA A 196 -6.15 -13.02 -14.89
CA ALA A 196 -7.04 -11.90 -14.64
C ALA A 196 -7.22 -11.67 -13.14
N GLN A 197 -7.04 -10.42 -12.71
CA GLN A 197 -7.25 -10.00 -11.34
C GLN A 197 -8.06 -8.70 -11.32
N SER A 198 -8.98 -8.63 -10.38
CA SER A 198 -9.76 -7.42 -10.11
C SER A 198 -9.38 -6.87 -8.74
N LEU A 199 -9.16 -5.58 -8.66
CA LEU A 199 -9.05 -4.89 -7.39
C LEU A 199 -10.46 -4.72 -6.82
N LEU A 200 -10.75 -5.39 -5.71
CA LEU A 200 -12.03 -5.35 -5.04
C LEU A 200 -11.97 -4.46 -3.80
N ARG A 201 -13.06 -3.77 -3.53
CA ARG A 201 -13.35 -3.09 -2.27
C ARG A 201 -14.53 -3.78 -1.61
N LEU A 202 -14.34 -4.24 -0.38
CA LEU A 202 -15.36 -4.90 0.43
C LEU A 202 -15.65 -4.04 1.65
N ALA A 203 -16.91 -3.68 1.85
CA ALA A 203 -17.36 -2.93 3.02
C ALA A 203 -18.22 -3.85 3.92
N LYS A 204 -17.82 -3.98 5.17
CA LYS A 204 -18.56 -4.77 6.18
C LYS A 204 -19.66 -3.93 6.78
N ARG A 205 -20.91 -4.25 6.47
CA ARG A 205 -22.09 -3.53 6.95
C ARG A 205 -22.41 -3.85 8.41
N PRO A 206 -23.25 -3.02 9.09
CA PRO A 206 -23.66 -3.26 10.48
C PRO A 206 -24.37 -4.60 10.71
N ASP A 207 -25.06 -5.12 9.72
CA ASP A 207 -25.74 -6.43 9.75
C ASP A 207 -24.78 -7.62 9.51
N GLY A 208 -23.47 -7.34 9.33
CA GLY A 208 -22.43 -8.33 9.03
C GLY A 208 -22.31 -8.71 7.56
N SER A 209 -23.20 -8.23 6.69
CA SER A 209 -23.09 -8.48 5.25
C SER A 209 -21.91 -7.72 4.64
N ILE A 210 -21.39 -8.26 3.54
CA ILE A 210 -20.28 -7.66 2.78
C ILE A 210 -20.82 -7.06 1.50
N GLU A 211 -20.60 -5.78 1.31
CA GLU A 211 -20.84 -5.10 0.04
C GLU A 211 -19.54 -5.11 -0.77
N GLU A 212 -19.62 -5.64 -1.99
CA GLU A 212 -18.50 -5.74 -2.91
C GLU A 212 -18.59 -4.71 -4.03
N GLN A 213 -17.46 -4.07 -4.35
CA GLN A 213 -17.30 -3.16 -5.47
C GLN A 213 -16.00 -3.49 -6.21
N THR A 214 -16.06 -3.68 -7.52
CA THR A 214 -14.88 -3.75 -8.39
C THR A 214 -14.36 -2.34 -8.68
N LEU A 215 -13.08 -2.10 -8.40
CA LEU A 215 -12.44 -0.81 -8.60
C LEU A 215 -11.72 -0.69 -9.94
N ALA A 216 -10.94 -1.72 -10.31
CA ALA A 216 -10.15 -1.74 -11.54
C ALA A 216 -9.59 -3.14 -11.85
N PRO A 217 -9.23 -3.44 -13.10
CA PRO A 217 -8.35 -4.56 -13.43
C PRO A 217 -6.92 -4.25 -12.95
N VAL A 218 -6.22 -5.24 -12.39
CA VAL A 218 -4.87 -5.10 -11.83
C VAL A 218 -4.03 -6.36 -12.08
N VAL A 219 -2.72 -6.25 -11.84
CA VAL A 219 -1.79 -7.38 -11.82
C VAL A 219 -0.90 -7.28 -10.59
N PHE A 220 -1.01 -8.25 -9.69
CA PHE A 220 -0.21 -8.37 -8.48
C PHE A 220 0.52 -9.71 -8.44
N VAL A 221 1.60 -9.74 -7.67
CA VAL A 221 2.27 -10.97 -7.25
C VAL A 221 1.33 -11.83 -6.39
N PRO A 222 1.49 -13.17 -6.39
CA PRO A 222 0.59 -14.05 -5.64
C PRO A 222 0.76 -13.91 -4.13
N LEU A 223 -0.35 -13.98 -3.39
CA LEU A 223 -0.38 -14.12 -1.93
C LEU A 223 -0.08 -15.58 -1.56
N LEU A 224 1.15 -15.84 -1.17
CA LEU A 224 1.65 -17.17 -0.84
C LEU A 224 1.62 -17.44 0.66
N ALA A 225 1.41 -18.71 1.03
CA ALA A 225 1.44 -19.17 2.41
C ALA A 225 2.87 -19.27 2.97
N GLY A 226 2.97 -19.26 4.29
CA GLY A 226 4.21 -19.48 5.05
C GLY A 226 5.17 -18.29 4.97
N THR A 227 6.31 -18.42 5.65
CA THR A 227 7.37 -17.40 5.73
C THR A 227 8.63 -17.84 4.98
N LEU A 228 9.43 -16.84 4.59
CA LEU A 228 10.79 -17.00 4.06
C LEU A 228 11.73 -16.10 4.86
N ASP A 229 12.90 -16.62 5.27
CA ASP A 229 13.94 -15.88 5.99
C ASP A 229 14.82 -15.02 5.05
#